data_faa8d01258c6b70407c0d3f9696bed7c
#
_entry.id   faa8d01258c6b70407c0d3f9696bed7c
#
_cell.length_a   1.000
_cell.length_b   1.000
_cell.length_c   1.000
_cell.angle_alpha   90.00
_cell.angle_beta   90.00
_cell.angle_gamma   90.00
#
_symmetry.space_group_name_H-M   'P 1'
#
loop_
_entity.id
_entity.type
_entity.pdbx_description
1 polymer ?
#
loop_
_entity_poly.entity_id
_entity_poly.type
_entity_poly.pdbx_seq_one_letter_code
_entity_poly.pdbx_strand_id
1 'polypeptide(L)'
;MKRTYVSKLHINGTYYLIGAVLLLLGVPLYQLLILIPQGYSDAIASTDKGLFTSYLSWLGNHPVQFLGYRVILLLAFAILITLPFTLFRIIIAQELLGREEEDHIKSSENTVHEETPLEAESAESSDNIDHEETELSPPEDGMPDDAWRGKGFAVLAAWSGFLGILFYVLGTLASSIYLAITINGFTIHSTTPSNFSALSSTFTIIANTVGGGLLALACLFFGAIIARSGRNLWPGMWVAFGYVAVATGALLSGSAVGVVSTPVEGQAALTTPAILLFALWVLWFAIMLLRLKPEP
;
A
#
# COMPACT_ATOMS: atom_id res chain seq x y z
N MET A 1 0.30 19.76 14.98
CA MET A 1 -0.72 19.54 13.88
C MET A 1 -2.05 20.19 14.23
N LYS A 2 -2.72 20.87 13.26
CA LYS A 2 -4.04 21.50 13.49
C LYS A 2 -5.08 20.45 13.93
N ARG A 3 -5.89 20.77 14.96
CA ARG A 3 -6.89 19.88 15.57
C ARG A 3 -7.87 19.24 14.55
N THR A 4 -8.24 19.99 13.51
CA THR A 4 -9.10 19.51 12.41
C THR A 4 -8.44 18.44 11.53
N TYR A 5 -7.12 18.46 11.37
CA TYR A 5 -6.38 17.47 10.59
C TYR A 5 -6.30 16.13 11.34
N VAL A 6 -5.99 16.17 12.64
CA VAL A 6 -5.95 14.96 13.49
C VAL A 6 -7.32 14.28 13.52
N SER A 7 -8.41 15.05 13.62
CA SER A 7 -9.77 14.49 13.58
C SER A 7 -10.06 13.72 12.28
N LYS A 8 -9.63 14.24 11.12
CA LYS A 8 -9.79 13.53 9.84
C LYS A 8 -8.95 12.24 9.78
N LEU A 9 -7.73 12.25 10.35
CA LEU A 9 -6.88 11.07 10.43
C LEU A 9 -7.50 9.98 11.32
N HIS A 10 -8.14 10.35 12.43
CA HIS A 10 -8.85 9.40 13.30
C HIS A 10 -10.03 8.74 12.58
N ILE A 11 -10.81 9.52 11.81
CA ILE A 11 -11.91 8.96 10.99
C ILE A 11 -11.36 7.95 9.98
N ASN A 12 -10.31 8.30 9.25
CA ASN A 12 -9.66 7.37 8.32
C ASN A 12 -9.10 6.14 9.06
N GLY A 13 -8.47 6.32 10.22
CA GLY A 13 -8.00 5.23 11.07
C GLY A 13 -9.12 4.25 11.44
N THR A 14 -10.31 4.74 11.76
CA THR A 14 -11.47 3.89 12.05
C THR A 14 -11.92 3.09 10.82
N TYR A 15 -11.97 3.70 9.63
CA TYR A 15 -12.29 2.97 8.40
C TYR A 15 -11.24 1.90 8.09
N TYR A 16 -9.94 2.21 8.22
CA TYR A 16 -8.89 1.23 7.98
C TYR A 16 -8.90 0.10 9.00
N LEU A 17 -9.26 0.38 10.27
CA LEU A 17 -9.47 -0.64 11.28
C LEU A 17 -10.58 -1.62 10.87
N ILE A 18 -11.73 -1.09 10.42
CA ILE A 18 -12.85 -1.92 9.94
C ILE A 18 -12.41 -2.75 8.74
N GLY A 19 -11.76 -2.16 7.73
CA GLY A 19 -11.26 -2.87 6.56
C GLY A 19 -10.26 -3.98 6.92
N ALA A 20 -9.31 -3.70 7.81
CA ALA A 20 -8.34 -4.68 8.29
C ALA A 20 -9.00 -5.83 9.06
N VAL A 21 -9.96 -5.54 9.94
CA VAL A 21 -10.71 -6.56 10.69
C VAL A 21 -11.54 -7.43 9.75
N LEU A 22 -12.17 -6.84 8.73
CA LEU A 22 -12.88 -7.62 7.72
C LEU A 22 -11.94 -8.57 6.96
N LEU A 23 -10.73 -8.12 6.60
CA LEU A 23 -9.75 -8.97 5.91
C LEU A 23 -9.15 -10.05 6.81
N LEU A 24 -8.84 -9.73 8.08
CA LEU A 24 -8.19 -10.65 9.02
C LEU A 24 -9.14 -11.66 9.63
N LEU A 25 -10.36 -11.24 9.93
CA LEU A 25 -11.34 -12.07 10.64
C LEU A 25 -12.56 -12.36 9.78
N GLY A 26 -13.15 -11.34 9.15
CA GLY A 26 -14.39 -11.49 8.40
C GLY A 26 -14.27 -12.50 7.24
N VAL A 27 -13.27 -12.31 6.39
CA VAL A 27 -13.03 -13.17 5.22
C VAL A 27 -12.64 -14.60 5.64
N PRO A 28 -11.62 -14.83 6.50
CA PRO A 28 -11.25 -16.19 6.90
C PRO A 28 -12.34 -16.91 7.70
N LEU A 29 -13.01 -16.23 8.63
CA LEU A 29 -14.09 -16.84 9.39
C LEU A 29 -15.27 -17.24 8.50
N TYR A 30 -15.63 -16.39 7.53
CA TYR A 30 -16.69 -16.72 6.58
C TYR A 30 -16.31 -17.96 5.73
N GLN A 31 -15.07 -18.03 5.26
CA GLN A 31 -14.58 -19.22 4.56
C GLN A 31 -14.65 -20.46 5.44
N LEU A 32 -14.12 -20.39 6.65
CA LEU A 32 -13.94 -21.53 7.55
C LEU A 32 -15.26 -22.04 8.10
N LEU A 33 -16.20 -21.15 8.45
CA LEU A 33 -17.46 -21.52 9.10
C LEU A 33 -18.60 -21.76 8.11
N ILE A 34 -18.55 -21.16 6.93
CA ILE A 34 -19.67 -21.22 5.97
C ILE A 34 -19.29 -21.99 4.70
N LEU A 35 -18.19 -21.60 4.04
CA LEU A 35 -17.86 -22.18 2.74
C LEU A 35 -17.23 -23.57 2.83
N ILE A 36 -16.24 -23.77 3.70
CA ILE A 36 -15.53 -25.05 3.84
C ILE A 36 -16.47 -26.20 4.26
N PRO A 37 -17.37 -26.04 5.25
CA PRO A 37 -18.29 -27.10 5.62
C PRO A 37 -19.27 -27.49 4.52
N GLN A 38 -19.47 -26.62 3.52
CA GLN A 38 -20.32 -26.87 2.36
C GLN A 38 -19.56 -27.48 1.16
N GLY A 39 -18.29 -27.88 1.34
CA GLY A 39 -17.51 -28.52 0.29
C GLY A 39 -16.81 -27.58 -0.68
N TYR A 40 -16.64 -26.29 -0.32
CA TYR A 40 -15.96 -25.30 -1.17
C TYR A 40 -14.51 -25.68 -1.50
N SER A 41 -13.79 -26.28 -0.55
CA SER A 41 -12.41 -26.73 -0.77
C SER A 41 -12.31 -27.78 -1.87
N ASP A 42 -13.22 -28.77 -1.87
CA ASP A 42 -13.24 -29.83 -2.86
C ASP A 42 -13.66 -29.30 -4.24
N ALA A 43 -14.59 -28.32 -4.25
CA ALA A 43 -15.02 -27.65 -5.46
C ALA A 43 -13.86 -26.86 -6.12
N ILE A 44 -13.05 -26.14 -5.35
CA ILE A 44 -11.86 -25.46 -5.86
C ILE A 44 -10.80 -26.46 -6.32
N ALA A 45 -10.49 -27.49 -5.54
CA ALA A 45 -9.49 -28.49 -5.92
C ALA A 45 -9.87 -29.24 -7.21
N SER A 46 -11.16 -29.26 -7.58
CA SER A 46 -11.59 -29.83 -8.85
C SER A 46 -11.19 -28.97 -10.06
N THR A 47 -11.03 -27.65 -9.88
CA THR A 47 -10.63 -26.73 -10.96
C THR A 47 -9.19 -26.95 -11.41
N ASP A 48 -8.31 -27.40 -10.50
CA ASP A 48 -6.91 -27.71 -10.81
C ASP A 48 -6.79 -28.89 -11.77
N LYS A 49 -7.77 -29.79 -11.74
CA LYS A 49 -7.87 -30.94 -12.64
C LYS A 49 -8.63 -30.62 -13.95
N GLY A 50 -8.97 -29.34 -14.17
CA GLY A 50 -9.79 -28.91 -15.31
C GLY A 50 -11.28 -29.30 -15.22
N LEU A 51 -11.74 -29.78 -14.05
CA LEU A 51 -13.11 -30.22 -13.82
C LEU A 51 -14.00 -29.05 -13.36
N PHE A 52 -14.18 -28.05 -14.22
CA PHE A 52 -14.99 -26.86 -13.92
C PHE A 52 -16.47 -27.15 -13.65
N THR A 53 -16.99 -28.27 -14.14
CA THR A 53 -18.37 -28.72 -13.91
C THR A 53 -18.69 -28.87 -12.42
N SER A 54 -17.80 -29.48 -11.63
CA SER A 54 -17.98 -29.66 -10.20
C SER A 54 -18.00 -28.32 -9.46
N TYR A 55 -17.09 -27.41 -9.84
CA TYR A 55 -17.04 -26.06 -9.29
C TYR A 55 -18.31 -25.27 -9.60
N LEU A 56 -18.76 -25.25 -10.86
CA LEU A 56 -19.99 -24.55 -11.28
C LEU A 56 -21.24 -25.16 -10.64
N SER A 57 -21.30 -26.50 -10.50
CA SER A 57 -22.39 -27.17 -9.79
C SER A 57 -22.44 -26.75 -8.31
N TRP A 58 -21.29 -26.69 -7.65
CA TRP A 58 -21.21 -26.22 -6.27
C TRP A 58 -21.70 -24.77 -6.16
N LEU A 59 -21.23 -23.87 -7.03
CA LEU A 59 -21.64 -22.48 -7.08
C LEU A 59 -23.15 -22.33 -7.32
N GLY A 60 -23.72 -23.14 -8.22
CA GLY A 60 -25.15 -23.18 -8.51
C GLY A 60 -26.02 -23.57 -7.31
N ASN A 61 -25.48 -24.44 -6.44
CA ASN A 61 -26.17 -24.86 -5.21
C ASN A 61 -25.97 -23.89 -4.03
N HIS A 62 -24.90 -23.06 -4.04
CA HIS A 62 -24.55 -22.17 -2.93
C HIS A 62 -24.29 -20.71 -3.38
N PRO A 63 -25.13 -20.11 -4.25
CA PRO A 63 -24.85 -18.81 -4.86
C PRO A 63 -24.81 -17.68 -3.82
N VAL A 64 -25.69 -17.69 -2.82
CA VAL A 64 -25.80 -16.65 -1.80
C VAL A 64 -24.55 -16.64 -0.91
N GLN A 65 -24.08 -17.82 -0.51
CA GLN A 65 -22.90 -17.97 0.35
C GLN A 65 -21.65 -17.49 -0.37
N PHE A 66 -21.47 -17.87 -1.63
CA PHE A 66 -20.36 -17.41 -2.42
C PHE A 66 -20.37 -15.91 -2.70
N LEU A 67 -21.54 -15.35 -3.07
CA LEU A 67 -21.69 -13.91 -3.26
C LEU A 67 -21.46 -13.15 -1.95
N GLY A 68 -21.93 -13.64 -0.82
CA GLY A 68 -21.68 -13.06 0.50
C GLY A 68 -20.19 -12.94 0.80
N TYR A 69 -19.43 -14.00 0.54
CA TYR A 69 -17.98 -13.99 0.65
C TYR A 69 -17.32 -12.91 -0.23
N ARG A 70 -17.72 -12.83 -1.50
CA ARG A 70 -17.22 -11.84 -2.46
C ARG A 70 -17.55 -10.41 -2.04
N VAL A 71 -18.75 -10.17 -1.53
CA VAL A 71 -19.19 -8.85 -1.05
C VAL A 71 -18.35 -8.41 0.16
N ILE A 72 -18.09 -9.30 1.14
CA ILE A 72 -17.24 -8.98 2.28
C ILE A 72 -15.83 -8.59 1.82
N LEU A 73 -15.27 -9.36 0.89
CA LEU A 73 -13.93 -9.09 0.35
C LEU A 73 -13.88 -7.76 -0.41
N LEU A 74 -14.86 -7.51 -1.28
CA LEU A 74 -14.96 -6.24 -2.03
C LEU A 74 -15.12 -5.04 -1.10
N LEU A 75 -15.99 -5.15 -0.09
CA LEU A 75 -16.22 -4.09 0.88
C LEU A 75 -14.94 -3.77 1.68
N ALA A 76 -14.22 -4.80 2.11
CA ALA A 76 -12.97 -4.64 2.84
C ALA A 76 -11.94 -3.85 2.02
N PHE A 77 -11.73 -4.19 0.75
CA PHE A 77 -10.81 -3.45 -0.12
C PHE A 77 -11.32 -2.07 -0.53
N ALA A 78 -12.62 -1.91 -0.77
CA ALA A 78 -13.21 -0.62 -1.11
C ALA A 78 -13.03 0.43 0.00
N ILE A 79 -13.14 0.01 1.28
CA ILE A 79 -12.89 0.88 2.43
C ILE A 79 -11.42 1.35 2.47
N LEU A 80 -10.48 0.53 1.96
CA LEU A 80 -9.05 0.84 1.97
C LEU A 80 -8.61 1.74 0.79
N ILE A 81 -9.50 2.14 -0.11
CA ILE A 81 -9.15 2.87 -1.33
C ILE A 81 -8.43 4.21 -1.07
N THR A 82 -8.69 4.85 0.06
CA THR A 82 -8.07 6.12 0.46
C THR A 82 -6.75 5.95 1.22
N LEU A 83 -6.37 4.72 1.60
CA LEU A 83 -5.19 4.42 2.41
C LEU A 83 -3.89 4.93 1.78
N PRO A 84 -3.62 4.72 0.47
CA PRO A 84 -2.37 5.19 -0.14
C PRO A 84 -2.21 6.72 -0.09
N PHE A 85 -3.30 7.47 -0.28
CA PHE A 85 -3.27 8.93 -0.18
C PHE A 85 -3.12 9.42 1.25
N THR A 86 -3.63 8.70 2.23
CA THR A 86 -3.44 9.05 3.65
C THR A 86 -1.99 8.84 4.06
N LEU A 87 -1.36 7.73 3.66
CA LEU A 87 0.07 7.49 3.85
C LEU A 87 0.92 8.57 3.19
N PHE A 88 0.63 8.89 1.93
CA PHE A 88 1.30 9.95 1.20
C PHE A 88 1.27 11.29 1.94
N ARG A 89 0.08 11.71 2.41
CA ARG A 89 -0.08 12.96 3.16
C ARG A 89 0.73 13.00 4.46
N ILE A 90 0.82 11.88 5.16
CA ILE A 90 1.60 11.78 6.40
C ILE A 90 3.09 11.88 6.10
N ILE A 91 3.57 11.20 5.06
CA ILE A 91 4.98 11.25 4.66
C ILE A 91 5.39 12.68 4.29
N ILE A 92 4.60 13.35 3.45
CA ILE A 92 4.88 14.75 3.07
C ILE A 92 4.83 15.70 4.26
N ALA A 93 3.85 15.53 5.16
CA ALA A 93 3.75 16.36 6.35
C ALA A 93 4.96 16.19 7.27
N GLN A 94 5.46 14.97 7.44
CA GLN A 94 6.63 14.69 8.28
C GLN A 94 7.92 15.25 7.66
N GLU A 95 8.07 15.14 6.34
CA GLU A 95 9.23 15.69 5.64
C GLU A 95 9.29 17.22 5.73
N LEU A 96 8.13 17.90 5.66
CA LEU A 96 8.07 19.35 5.83
C LEU A 96 8.46 19.79 7.25
N LEU A 97 7.99 19.07 8.28
CA LEU A 97 8.35 19.35 9.68
C LEU A 97 9.84 19.15 9.92
N GLY A 98 10.45 18.11 9.38
CA GLY A 98 11.90 17.86 9.54
C GLY A 98 12.76 18.97 8.92
N ARG A 99 12.30 19.59 7.82
CA ARG A 99 13.01 20.74 7.21
C ARG A 99 12.91 22.00 8.04
N GLU A 100 11.74 22.32 8.60
CA GLU A 100 11.59 23.49 9.47
C GLU A 100 12.53 23.40 10.68
N GLU A 101 12.72 22.21 11.25
CA GLU A 101 13.68 22.01 12.35
C GLU A 101 15.14 22.19 11.90
N GLU A 102 15.52 21.69 10.72
CA GLU A 102 16.90 21.86 10.20
C GLU A 102 17.20 23.34 9.88
N ASP A 103 16.26 24.08 9.32
CA ASP A 103 16.42 25.50 9.02
C ASP A 103 16.54 26.34 10.31
N HIS A 104 15.80 25.99 11.35
CA HIS A 104 15.92 26.64 12.66
C HIS A 104 17.28 26.36 13.32
N ILE A 105 17.82 25.13 13.23
CA ILE A 105 19.13 24.78 13.78
C ILE A 105 20.24 25.56 13.05
N LYS A 106 20.23 25.60 11.71
CA LYS A 106 21.22 26.36 10.91
C LYS A 106 21.17 27.86 11.18
N SER A 107 19.97 28.42 11.33
CA SER A 107 19.77 29.81 11.68
C SER A 107 20.32 30.15 13.07
N SER A 108 20.15 29.26 14.04
CA SER A 108 20.68 29.43 15.40
C SER A 108 22.19 29.30 15.46
N GLU A 109 22.79 28.42 14.65
CA GLU A 109 24.24 28.20 14.61
C GLU A 109 24.97 29.38 13.98
N ASN A 110 24.40 30.02 12.95
CA ASN A 110 24.95 31.24 12.34
C ASN A 110 24.90 32.46 13.26
N THR A 111 23.91 32.57 14.16
CA THR A 111 23.80 33.64 15.12
C THR A 111 24.86 33.56 16.24
N VAL A 112 25.33 32.37 16.57
CA VAL A 112 26.38 32.16 17.62
C VAL A 112 27.76 32.51 17.11
N HIS A 113 28.02 32.49 15.81
CA HIS A 113 29.32 32.85 15.23
C HIS A 113 29.54 34.36 15.03
N GLU A 114 28.48 35.19 15.15
CA GLU A 114 28.57 36.66 14.92
C GLU A 114 28.84 37.46 16.18
N GLU A 115 28.85 36.85 17.37
CA GLU A 115 29.22 37.51 18.65
C GLU A 115 30.64 37.16 19.12
N THR A 116 31.66 37.31 18.27
CA THR A 116 33.04 37.41 18.75
C THR A 116 33.46 38.85 18.63
N PRO A 117 33.71 39.59 19.76
CA PRO A 117 34.11 40.97 19.70
C PRO A 117 35.48 41.14 19.07
N LEU A 118 35.55 42.03 18.11
CA LEU A 118 36.77 42.60 17.56
C LEU A 118 37.55 43.30 18.66
N GLU A 119 38.65 42.69 19.11
CA GLU A 119 39.75 43.44 19.72
C GLU A 119 41.07 43.10 19.08
N ALA A 120 41.64 44.17 18.57
CA ALA A 120 43.03 44.57 18.53
C ALA A 120 43.90 44.16 17.32
N GLU A 121 44.15 45.21 16.58
CA GLU A 121 45.49 45.73 16.24
C GLU A 121 46.34 45.08 15.15
N SER A 122 46.43 45.91 14.11
CA SER A 122 47.67 46.41 13.43
C SER A 122 48.69 45.40 12.89
N ALA A 123 48.90 45.47 11.63
CA ALA A 123 50.11 45.90 10.95
C ALA A 123 50.32 45.27 9.59
N GLU A 124 50.39 46.16 8.61
CA GLU A 124 51.34 46.15 7.48
C GLU A 124 51.36 45.00 6.45
N SER A 125 51.05 45.47 5.27
CA SER A 125 51.87 45.35 4.06
C SER A 125 51.66 44.18 3.13
N SER A 126 51.39 44.56 1.95
CA SER A 126 51.93 44.08 0.68
C SER A 126 50.94 43.45 -0.29
N ASP A 127 50.60 44.31 -1.28
CA ASP A 127 50.55 44.01 -2.72
C ASP A 127 50.53 42.54 -3.10
N ASN A 128 49.35 42.09 -3.56
CA ASN A 128 49.26 41.27 -4.77
C ASN A 128 47.86 41.35 -5.32
N ILE A 129 47.75 42.15 -6.40
CA ILE A 129 46.59 42.20 -7.27
C ILE A 129 46.66 40.93 -8.15
N ASP A 130 45.98 39.90 -7.74
CA ASP A 130 45.58 38.82 -8.67
C ASP A 130 44.07 38.99 -8.90
N HIS A 131 43.74 39.38 -10.11
CA HIS A 131 42.43 39.35 -10.66
C HIS A 131 41.96 37.91 -10.73
N GLU A 132 41.36 37.42 -9.69
CA GLU A 132 40.54 36.24 -9.73
C GLU A 132 39.16 36.70 -10.22
N GLU A 133 38.90 36.46 -11.51
CA GLU A 133 37.56 36.54 -12.09
C GLU A 133 36.63 35.67 -11.22
N THR A 134 35.90 36.33 -10.35
CA THR A 134 34.82 35.69 -9.65
C THR A 134 33.79 35.35 -10.72
N GLU A 135 33.90 34.11 -11.27
CA GLU A 135 32.79 33.47 -11.96
C GLU A 135 31.61 33.57 -11.00
N LEU A 136 30.70 34.51 -11.32
CA LEU A 136 29.38 34.52 -10.75
C LEU A 136 28.73 33.18 -11.12
N SER A 137 28.93 32.19 -10.24
CA SER A 137 28.12 30.98 -10.25
C SER A 137 26.67 31.47 -10.23
N PRO A 138 25.83 31.06 -11.19
CA PRO A 138 24.42 31.41 -11.16
C PRO A 138 23.89 31.00 -9.78
N PRO A 139 22.99 31.78 -9.19
CA PRO A 139 22.42 31.40 -7.90
C PRO A 139 21.91 29.98 -8.08
N GLU A 140 22.55 29.05 -7.38
CA GLU A 140 21.99 27.72 -7.19
C GLU A 140 20.64 27.98 -6.52
N ASP A 141 19.57 27.95 -7.32
CA ASP A 141 18.22 27.79 -6.81
C ASP A 141 18.20 26.45 -6.08
N GLY A 142 18.77 26.53 -4.88
CA GLY A 142 19.19 25.38 -4.08
C GLY A 142 18.00 24.66 -3.50
N MET A 143 17.31 23.93 -4.36
CA MET A 143 16.54 22.80 -3.92
C MET A 143 17.43 21.59 -4.06
N PRO A 144 17.88 20.95 -2.93
CA PRO A 144 18.70 19.75 -3.02
C PRO A 144 18.00 18.74 -3.93
N ASP A 145 18.70 18.26 -4.96
CA ASP A 145 18.20 17.26 -5.92
C ASP A 145 17.59 16.03 -5.24
N ASP A 146 18.08 15.69 -4.03
CA ASP A 146 17.57 14.61 -3.20
C ASP A 146 16.14 14.84 -2.67
N ALA A 147 15.74 16.10 -2.50
CA ALA A 147 14.38 16.44 -2.03
C ALA A 147 13.29 16.16 -3.08
N TRP A 148 13.62 16.28 -4.36
CA TRP A 148 12.72 15.95 -5.47
C TRP A 148 12.55 14.44 -5.64
N ARG A 149 13.62 13.67 -5.47
CA ARG A 149 13.59 12.21 -5.63
C ARG A 149 12.64 11.52 -4.65
N GLY A 150 12.63 11.92 -3.38
CA GLY A 150 11.72 11.36 -2.36
C GLY A 150 10.24 11.62 -2.67
N LYS A 151 9.88 12.83 -3.09
CA LYS A 151 8.50 13.20 -3.40
C LYS A 151 7.95 12.44 -4.61
N GLY A 152 8.75 12.26 -5.67
CA GLY A 152 8.37 11.51 -6.85
C GLY A 152 7.99 10.06 -6.51
N PHE A 153 8.79 9.38 -5.69
CA PHE A 153 8.51 8.01 -5.27
C PHE A 153 7.28 7.92 -4.35
N ALA A 154 7.04 8.90 -3.48
CA ALA A 154 5.84 8.93 -2.66
C ALA A 154 4.56 9.12 -3.49
N VAL A 155 4.59 9.97 -4.53
CA VAL A 155 3.48 10.13 -5.48
C VAL A 155 3.25 8.83 -6.25
N LEU A 156 4.32 8.21 -6.76
CA LEU A 156 4.23 6.93 -7.47
C LEU A 156 3.63 5.83 -6.57
N ALA A 157 4.07 5.76 -5.31
CA ALA A 157 3.53 4.84 -4.31
C ALA A 157 2.03 5.07 -4.08
N ALA A 158 1.59 6.32 -3.96
CA ALA A 158 0.18 6.65 -3.74
C ALA A 158 -0.70 6.23 -4.93
N TRP A 159 -0.28 6.55 -6.15
CA TRP A 159 -1.01 6.18 -7.35
C TRP A 159 -0.99 4.68 -7.61
N SER A 160 0.16 4.01 -7.47
CA SER A 160 0.22 2.55 -7.62
C SER A 160 -0.64 1.84 -6.59
N GLY A 161 -0.65 2.28 -5.33
CA GLY A 161 -1.51 1.71 -4.29
C GLY A 161 -3.00 1.91 -4.58
N PHE A 162 -3.39 3.12 -4.99
CA PHE A 162 -4.77 3.40 -5.39
C PHE A 162 -5.21 2.54 -6.58
N LEU A 163 -4.43 2.51 -7.66
CA LEU A 163 -4.72 1.69 -8.83
C LEU A 163 -4.70 0.20 -8.49
N GLY A 164 -3.80 -0.24 -7.62
CA GLY A 164 -3.74 -1.62 -7.14
C GLY A 164 -5.05 -2.07 -6.48
N ILE A 165 -5.56 -1.27 -5.54
CA ILE A 165 -6.86 -1.54 -4.89
C ILE A 165 -7.99 -1.47 -5.92
N LEU A 166 -7.97 -0.48 -6.81
CA LEU A 166 -9.00 -0.30 -7.83
C LEU A 166 -9.08 -1.51 -8.78
N PHE A 167 -7.94 -1.97 -9.32
CA PHE A 167 -7.91 -3.15 -10.20
C PHE A 167 -8.31 -4.42 -9.46
N TYR A 168 -7.93 -4.56 -8.18
CA TYR A 168 -8.36 -5.68 -7.37
C TYR A 168 -9.88 -5.71 -7.20
N VAL A 169 -10.48 -4.57 -6.84
CA VAL A 169 -11.93 -4.44 -6.66
C VAL A 169 -12.67 -4.67 -7.98
N LEU A 170 -12.24 -4.01 -9.06
CA LEU A 170 -12.88 -4.14 -10.37
C LEU A 170 -12.75 -5.57 -10.95
N GLY A 171 -11.56 -6.18 -10.85
CA GLY A 171 -11.33 -7.54 -11.30
C GLY A 171 -12.16 -8.57 -10.53
N THR A 172 -12.23 -8.41 -9.20
CA THR A 172 -13.06 -9.27 -8.34
C THR A 172 -14.55 -9.07 -8.61
N LEU A 173 -15.01 -7.84 -8.83
CA LEU A 173 -16.40 -7.53 -9.16
C LEU A 173 -16.78 -8.13 -10.52
N ALA A 174 -15.94 -7.90 -11.55
CA ALA A 174 -16.15 -8.44 -12.89
C ALA A 174 -16.19 -9.99 -12.87
N SER A 175 -15.26 -10.63 -12.15
CA SER A 175 -15.26 -12.08 -11.92
C SER A 175 -16.56 -12.55 -11.26
N SER A 176 -17.06 -11.82 -10.25
CA SER A 176 -18.27 -12.20 -9.52
C SER A 176 -19.52 -12.10 -10.41
N ILE A 177 -19.63 -11.03 -11.23
CA ILE A 177 -20.73 -10.86 -12.20
C ILE A 177 -20.67 -11.96 -13.28
N TYR A 178 -19.47 -12.21 -13.82
CA TYR A 178 -19.27 -13.24 -14.83
C TYR A 178 -19.67 -14.63 -14.30
N LEU A 179 -19.27 -14.98 -13.08
CA LEU A 179 -19.64 -16.24 -12.43
C LEU A 179 -21.16 -16.33 -12.23
N ALA A 180 -21.81 -15.27 -11.76
CA ALA A 180 -23.26 -15.25 -11.58
C ALA A 180 -24.03 -15.50 -12.89
N ILE A 181 -23.59 -14.90 -14.00
CA ILE A 181 -24.18 -15.12 -15.33
C ILE A 181 -23.92 -16.57 -15.79
N THR A 182 -22.70 -17.06 -15.60
CA THR A 182 -22.31 -18.42 -16.02
C THR A 182 -23.07 -19.49 -15.25
N ILE A 183 -23.31 -19.30 -13.95
CA ILE A 183 -24.07 -20.23 -13.10
C ILE A 183 -25.51 -20.35 -13.63
N ASN A 184 -26.16 -19.26 -13.96
CA ASN A 184 -27.51 -19.29 -14.52
C ASN A 184 -27.58 -20.07 -15.85
N GLY A 185 -26.59 -19.87 -16.72
CA GLY A 185 -26.49 -20.65 -17.97
C GLY A 185 -26.19 -22.13 -17.72
N PHE A 186 -25.31 -22.44 -16.76
CA PHE A 186 -24.94 -23.81 -16.42
C PHE A 186 -26.11 -24.60 -15.79
N THR A 187 -26.88 -23.99 -14.90
CA THR A 187 -28.06 -24.64 -14.28
C THR A 187 -29.15 -25.00 -15.30
N ILE A 188 -29.23 -24.24 -16.39
CA ILE A 188 -30.23 -24.51 -17.47
C ILE A 188 -29.74 -25.58 -18.47
N HIS A 189 -28.48 -25.50 -18.87
CA HIS A 189 -27.94 -26.29 -19.98
C HIS A 189 -26.97 -27.39 -19.58
N SER A 190 -26.51 -27.42 -18.33
CA SER A 190 -25.49 -28.36 -17.79
C SER A 190 -24.18 -28.39 -18.59
N THR A 191 -23.89 -27.32 -19.35
CA THR A 191 -22.71 -27.22 -20.20
C THR A 191 -21.83 -26.08 -19.75
N THR A 192 -20.52 -26.36 -19.61
CA THR A 192 -19.52 -25.31 -19.28
C THR A 192 -19.23 -24.51 -20.56
N PRO A 193 -19.31 -23.16 -20.54
CA PRO A 193 -18.89 -22.34 -21.69
C PRO A 193 -17.45 -22.63 -22.10
N SER A 194 -17.20 -22.73 -23.40
CA SER A 194 -15.87 -23.06 -23.95
C SER A 194 -14.78 -22.05 -23.57
N ASN A 195 -15.17 -20.80 -23.32
CA ASN A 195 -14.26 -19.70 -22.91
C ASN A 195 -14.19 -19.47 -21.39
N PHE A 196 -14.83 -20.33 -20.58
CA PHE A 196 -14.91 -20.17 -19.13
C PHE A 196 -13.53 -20.05 -18.47
N SER A 197 -12.62 -20.97 -18.78
CA SER A 197 -11.26 -20.99 -18.23
C SER A 197 -10.51 -19.71 -18.59
N ALA A 198 -10.55 -19.28 -19.85
CA ALA A 198 -9.82 -18.10 -20.32
C ALA A 198 -10.32 -16.81 -19.65
N LEU A 199 -11.64 -16.60 -19.57
CA LEU A 199 -12.21 -15.40 -18.95
C LEU A 199 -12.01 -15.39 -17.43
N SER A 200 -12.20 -16.52 -16.76
CA SER A 200 -11.95 -16.65 -15.32
C SER A 200 -10.50 -16.35 -14.98
N SER A 201 -9.54 -16.90 -15.75
CA SER A 201 -8.11 -16.60 -15.59
C SER A 201 -7.80 -15.13 -15.84
N THR A 202 -8.39 -14.51 -16.84
CA THR A 202 -8.17 -13.09 -17.15
C THR A 202 -8.58 -12.21 -15.97
N PHE A 203 -9.75 -12.42 -15.39
CA PHE A 203 -10.20 -11.64 -14.23
C PHE A 203 -9.33 -11.89 -13.00
N THR A 204 -8.87 -13.12 -12.80
CA THR A 204 -7.95 -13.48 -11.71
C THR A 204 -6.60 -12.78 -11.88
N ILE A 205 -6.06 -12.73 -13.11
CA ILE A 205 -4.82 -12.01 -13.41
C ILE A 205 -5.00 -10.51 -13.18
N ILE A 206 -6.09 -9.90 -13.64
CA ILE A 206 -6.36 -8.49 -13.42
C ILE A 206 -6.40 -8.17 -11.92
N ALA A 207 -7.13 -8.94 -11.13
CA ALA A 207 -7.26 -8.71 -9.70
C ALA A 207 -5.94 -8.97 -8.95
N ASN A 208 -5.39 -10.18 -9.07
CA ASN A 208 -4.29 -10.61 -8.20
C ASN A 208 -2.91 -10.24 -8.77
N THR A 209 -2.69 -10.31 -10.08
CA THR A 209 -1.38 -9.99 -10.67
C THR A 209 -1.24 -8.49 -10.88
N VAL A 210 -2.18 -7.85 -11.60
CA VAL A 210 -2.09 -6.41 -11.83
C VAL A 210 -2.40 -5.63 -10.56
N GLY A 211 -3.54 -5.90 -9.93
CA GLY A 211 -3.94 -5.24 -8.69
C GLY A 211 -2.97 -5.50 -7.54
N GLY A 212 -2.64 -6.77 -7.29
CA GLY A 212 -1.69 -7.18 -6.26
C GLY A 212 -0.27 -6.67 -6.51
N GLY A 213 0.21 -6.69 -7.75
CA GLY A 213 1.53 -6.19 -8.13
C GLY A 213 1.67 -4.67 -7.94
N LEU A 214 0.66 -3.89 -8.34
CA LEU A 214 0.64 -2.44 -8.08
C LEU A 214 0.58 -2.12 -6.59
N LEU A 215 -0.17 -2.89 -5.81
CA LEU A 215 -0.23 -2.75 -4.36
C LEU A 215 1.11 -3.12 -3.71
N ALA A 216 1.80 -4.14 -4.25
CA ALA A 216 3.15 -4.51 -3.83
C ALA A 216 4.15 -3.36 -4.04
N LEU A 217 4.13 -2.73 -5.21
CA LEU A 217 4.96 -1.55 -5.50
C LEU A 217 4.70 -0.42 -4.51
N ALA A 218 3.45 -0.15 -4.19
CA ALA A 218 3.10 0.86 -3.19
C ALA A 218 3.69 0.53 -1.81
N CYS A 219 3.54 -0.70 -1.34
CA CYS A 219 4.11 -1.15 -0.06
C CYS A 219 5.64 -1.05 -0.06
N LEU A 220 6.31 -1.44 -1.15
CA LEU A 220 7.76 -1.35 -1.28
C LEU A 220 8.24 0.10 -1.22
N PHE A 221 7.63 1.01 -1.98
CA PHE A 221 8.05 2.40 -2.01
C PHE A 221 7.76 3.13 -0.69
N PHE A 222 6.55 3.01 -0.13
CA PHE A 222 6.25 3.58 1.17
C PHE A 222 7.16 3.03 2.27
N GLY A 223 7.36 1.71 2.27
CA GLY A 223 8.24 1.05 3.22
C GLY A 223 9.69 1.51 3.09
N ALA A 224 10.20 1.61 1.86
CA ALA A 224 11.56 2.07 1.59
C ALA A 224 11.76 3.53 2.00
N ILE A 225 10.81 4.43 1.72
CA ILE A 225 10.87 5.84 2.12
C ILE A 225 10.96 5.95 3.65
N ILE A 226 10.07 5.28 4.38
CA ILE A 226 10.02 5.33 5.85
C ILE A 226 11.28 4.68 6.45
N ALA A 227 11.71 3.51 5.94
CA ALA A 227 12.87 2.79 6.44
C ALA A 227 14.17 3.55 6.17
N ARG A 228 14.33 4.19 4.98
CA ARG A 228 15.51 4.97 4.62
C ARG A 228 15.65 6.23 5.46
N SER A 229 14.56 6.95 5.72
CA SER A 229 14.56 8.14 6.56
C SER A 229 14.92 7.85 8.03
N GLY A 230 14.72 6.60 8.46
CA GLY A 230 15.18 6.08 9.74
C GLY A 230 14.63 6.82 10.96
N ARG A 231 15.38 6.70 12.08
CA ARG A 231 14.98 7.29 13.37
C ARG A 231 15.16 8.80 13.46
N ASN A 232 15.83 9.41 12.49
CA ASN A 232 16.03 10.85 12.47
C ASN A 232 14.73 11.61 12.21
N LEU A 233 13.86 11.05 11.33
CA LEU A 233 12.58 11.66 10.97
C LEU A 233 11.38 10.92 11.57
N TRP A 234 11.53 9.64 11.95
CA TRP A 234 10.41 8.79 12.35
C TRP A 234 10.61 8.17 13.73
N PRO A 235 9.59 8.16 14.60
CA PRO A 235 9.61 7.34 15.81
C PRO A 235 9.85 5.86 15.46
N GLY A 236 10.51 5.12 16.36
CA GLY A 236 10.90 3.71 16.10
C GLY A 236 9.77 2.80 15.63
N MET A 237 8.53 3.04 16.08
CA MET A 237 7.33 2.31 15.62
C MET A 237 7.05 2.51 14.12
N TRP A 238 7.28 3.70 13.58
CA TRP A 238 7.10 3.98 12.17
C TRP A 238 8.18 3.33 11.31
N VAL A 239 9.42 3.31 11.80
CA VAL A 239 10.52 2.62 11.11
C VAL A 239 10.22 1.12 11.02
N ALA A 240 9.77 0.49 12.11
CA ALA A 240 9.36 -0.91 12.11
C ALA A 240 8.18 -1.15 11.14
N PHE A 241 7.20 -0.26 11.12
CA PHE A 241 6.08 -0.27 10.18
C PHE A 241 6.56 -0.22 8.71
N GLY A 242 7.60 0.59 8.42
CA GLY A 242 8.23 0.65 7.10
C GLY A 242 8.86 -0.68 6.68
N TYR A 243 9.60 -1.36 7.58
CA TYR A 243 10.16 -2.68 7.28
C TYR A 243 9.08 -3.74 7.04
N VAL A 244 7.99 -3.72 7.82
CA VAL A 244 6.84 -4.63 7.59
C VAL A 244 6.17 -4.33 6.25
N ALA A 245 6.10 -3.05 5.83
CA ALA A 245 5.60 -2.70 4.49
C ALA A 245 6.47 -3.31 3.38
N VAL A 246 7.81 -3.26 3.51
CA VAL A 246 8.73 -3.89 2.53
C VAL A 246 8.50 -5.41 2.48
N ALA A 247 8.40 -6.07 3.63
CA ALA A 247 8.11 -7.52 3.68
C ALA A 247 6.76 -7.85 3.05
N THR A 248 5.72 -7.03 3.32
CA THR A 248 4.40 -7.16 2.71
C THR A 248 4.47 -7.00 1.19
N GLY A 249 5.19 -6.00 0.70
CA GLY A 249 5.40 -5.78 -0.72
C GLY A 249 6.12 -6.93 -1.40
N ALA A 250 7.14 -7.52 -0.76
CA ALA A 250 7.84 -8.69 -1.27
C ALA A 250 6.92 -9.92 -1.39
N LEU A 251 6.09 -10.20 -0.37
CA LEU A 251 5.12 -11.31 -0.41
C LEU A 251 4.03 -11.08 -1.46
N LEU A 252 3.50 -9.85 -1.59
CA LEU A 252 2.52 -9.50 -2.61
C LEU A 252 3.12 -9.65 -4.02
N SER A 253 4.38 -9.25 -4.22
CA SER A 253 5.08 -9.44 -5.50
C SER A 253 5.22 -10.94 -5.84
N GLY A 254 5.64 -11.75 -4.88
CA GLY A 254 5.72 -13.20 -5.02
C GLY A 254 4.36 -13.83 -5.35
N SER A 255 3.29 -13.38 -4.68
CA SER A 255 1.92 -13.79 -4.95
C SER A 255 1.47 -13.41 -6.38
N ALA A 256 1.74 -12.17 -6.81
CA ALA A 256 1.37 -11.69 -8.14
C ALA A 256 2.04 -12.50 -9.26
N VAL A 257 3.32 -12.86 -9.09
CA VAL A 257 4.04 -13.75 -10.01
C VAL A 257 3.52 -15.19 -9.92
N GLY A 258 3.26 -15.66 -8.71
CA GLY A 258 2.75 -17.01 -8.45
C GLY A 258 1.43 -17.29 -9.15
N VAL A 259 0.51 -16.32 -9.19
CA VAL A 259 -0.79 -16.44 -9.87
C VAL A 259 -0.64 -16.74 -11.37
N VAL A 260 0.41 -16.27 -12.01
CA VAL A 260 0.65 -16.52 -13.46
C VAL A 260 1.38 -17.83 -13.71
N SER A 261 2.29 -18.21 -12.82
CA SER A 261 3.28 -19.26 -13.06
C SER A 261 2.99 -20.60 -12.39
N THR A 262 2.05 -20.65 -11.42
CA THR A 262 1.78 -21.88 -10.64
C THR A 262 0.32 -22.33 -10.76
N PRO A 263 0.04 -23.62 -10.53
CA PRO A 263 -1.32 -24.15 -10.38
C PRO A 263 -2.12 -23.43 -9.29
N VAL A 264 -3.44 -23.49 -9.35
CA VAL A 264 -4.37 -22.82 -8.41
C VAL A 264 -4.05 -23.08 -6.94
N GLU A 265 -3.65 -24.29 -6.56
CA GLU A 265 -3.25 -24.63 -5.19
C GLU A 265 -2.02 -23.83 -4.72
N GLY A 266 -1.01 -23.67 -5.58
CA GLY A 266 0.16 -22.82 -5.31
C GLY A 266 -0.20 -21.34 -5.20
N GLN A 267 -1.17 -20.87 -5.97
CA GLN A 267 -1.68 -19.50 -5.89
C GLN A 267 -2.34 -19.24 -4.54
N ALA A 268 -3.21 -20.13 -4.08
CA ALA A 268 -3.86 -19.98 -2.78
C ALA A 268 -2.85 -19.97 -1.62
N ALA A 269 -1.84 -20.83 -1.68
CA ALA A 269 -0.80 -20.90 -0.66
C ALA A 269 0.04 -19.62 -0.54
N LEU A 270 0.31 -18.93 -1.65
CA LEU A 270 1.08 -17.68 -1.65
C LEU A 270 0.21 -16.43 -1.39
N THR A 271 -0.99 -16.40 -1.96
CA THR A 271 -1.89 -15.24 -1.89
C THR A 271 -2.44 -15.04 -0.49
N THR A 272 -2.80 -16.12 0.21
CA THR A 272 -3.38 -16.01 1.56
C THR A 272 -2.41 -15.37 2.57
N PRO A 273 -1.14 -15.81 2.72
CA PRO A 273 -0.19 -15.14 3.62
C PRO A 273 0.08 -13.68 3.24
N ALA A 274 0.14 -13.37 1.95
CA ALA A 274 0.37 -12.01 1.48
C ALA A 274 -0.79 -11.07 1.87
N ILE A 275 -2.03 -11.50 1.68
CA ILE A 275 -3.22 -10.72 2.07
C ILE A 275 -3.31 -10.59 3.61
N LEU A 276 -3.01 -11.65 4.36
CA LEU A 276 -3.01 -11.59 5.82
C LEU A 276 -1.96 -10.63 6.35
N LEU A 277 -0.74 -10.66 5.81
CA LEU A 277 0.31 -9.73 6.21
C LEU A 277 -0.04 -8.28 5.82
N PHE A 278 -0.61 -8.07 4.63
CA PHE A 278 -1.14 -6.78 4.22
C PHE A 278 -2.21 -6.27 5.19
N ALA A 279 -3.16 -7.11 5.57
CA ALA A 279 -4.21 -6.74 6.51
C ALA A 279 -3.66 -6.43 7.92
N LEU A 280 -2.65 -7.17 8.40
CA LEU A 280 -1.94 -6.86 9.65
C LEU A 280 -1.20 -5.52 9.56
N TRP A 281 -0.56 -5.23 8.44
CA TRP A 281 0.11 -3.96 8.20
C TRP A 281 -0.89 -2.80 8.20
N VAL A 282 -2.05 -2.94 7.55
CA VAL A 282 -3.15 -1.96 7.58
C VAL A 282 -3.71 -1.79 9.00
N LEU A 283 -3.89 -2.88 9.75
CA LEU A 283 -4.34 -2.85 11.14
C LEU A 283 -3.38 -2.03 12.01
N TRP A 284 -2.07 -2.28 11.85
CA TRP A 284 -1.05 -1.53 12.58
C TRP A 284 -1.13 -0.03 12.24
N PHE A 285 -1.24 0.31 10.96
CA PHE A 285 -1.42 1.69 10.52
C PHE A 285 -2.65 2.34 11.13
N ALA A 286 -3.80 1.66 11.11
CA ALA A 286 -5.03 2.14 11.72
C ALA A 286 -4.86 2.45 13.21
N ILE A 287 -4.20 1.54 13.96
CA ILE A 287 -3.93 1.74 15.39
C ILE A 287 -3.00 2.94 15.61
N MET A 288 -1.97 3.13 14.77
CA MET A 288 -1.10 4.30 14.85
C MET A 288 -1.87 5.59 14.63
N LEU A 289 -2.77 5.64 13.64
CA LEU A 289 -3.60 6.81 13.38
C LEU A 289 -4.52 7.16 14.55
N LEU A 290 -5.13 6.15 15.17
CA LEU A 290 -6.03 6.33 16.31
C LEU A 290 -5.30 6.79 17.58
N ARG A 291 -4.00 6.52 17.69
CA ARG A 291 -3.15 6.93 18.82
C ARG A 291 -2.54 8.33 18.66
N LEU A 292 -2.68 8.97 17.50
CA LEU A 292 -2.19 10.33 17.30
C LEU A 292 -2.92 11.28 18.25
N LYS A 293 -2.15 12.04 19.04
CA LYS A 293 -2.70 13.07 19.94
C LYS A 293 -2.57 14.42 19.25
N PRO A 294 -3.60 15.31 19.34
CA PRO A 294 -3.42 16.69 18.95
C PRO A 294 -2.37 17.33 19.87
N GLU A 295 -1.49 18.10 19.30
CA GLU A 295 -0.61 18.94 20.09
C GLU A 295 -1.43 19.96 20.89
N PRO A 296 -1.05 20.24 22.16
CA PRO A 296 -1.75 21.18 23.02
C PRO A 296 -1.82 22.60 22.45
#